data_b7068f2e8e3886d2a1f5a1406ca21459
#
_entry.id   b7068f2e8e3886d2a1f5a1406ca21459
#
_cell.length_a   1.000
_cell.length_b   1.000
_cell.length_c   1.000
_cell.angle_alpha   90.00
_cell.angle_beta   90.00
_cell.angle_gamma   90.00
#
_symmetry.space_group_name_H-M   'P 1'
#
loop_
_entity.id
_entity.type
_entity.pdbx_description
1 polymer ?
#
loop_
_entity_poly.entity_id
_entity_poly.type
_entity_poly.pdbx_seq_one_letter_code
_entity_poly.pdbx_strand_id
1 'polypeptide(L)'
;MMRLLAFSLSILLTASLIAEEPDLPKYPEESFDIEPPLLIEDAPMRSTAKSSPDVAPPNELNPERISLALEKARRSAASGERLFRGGIIAKVEAENRVLKVVRLESDLAAARLEIARQTAVAQEGRLAAGEILPSEAEAANSALVAAEKDAEAAGAKRERAELDAALVNLKRQQKLLALGSGRKSEVSRAADKVNALQQKN
;
A
#
# COMPACT_ATOMS: atom_id res chain seq x y z
N MET A 1 -43.43 26.27 46.76
CA MET A 1 -44.55 26.19 45.79
C MET A 1 -44.40 24.89 45.02
N MET A 2 -45.23 23.90 45.36
CA MET A 2 -45.32 22.58 44.73
C MET A 2 -46.00 22.73 43.37
N ARG A 3 -45.48 22.08 42.36
CA ARG A 3 -46.27 21.69 41.16
C ARG A 3 -45.94 20.24 40.82
N LEU A 4 -46.86 19.40 41.23
CA LEU A 4 -47.07 18.03 40.79
C LEU A 4 -47.56 18.08 39.34
N LEU A 5 -46.90 17.37 38.44
CA LEU A 5 -47.43 17.03 37.13
C LEU A 5 -47.58 15.51 37.03
N ALA A 6 -48.81 15.13 36.92
CA ALA A 6 -49.28 13.76 36.77
C ALA A 6 -48.87 13.20 35.39
N PHE A 7 -48.22 12.02 35.38
CA PHE A 7 -48.01 11.25 34.19
C PHE A 7 -49.16 10.31 33.96
N SER A 8 -49.91 10.50 32.90
CA SER A 8 -50.99 9.64 32.44
C SER A 8 -50.37 8.43 31.74
N LEU A 9 -50.75 7.26 32.24
CA LEU A 9 -50.43 5.93 31.76
C LEU A 9 -51.29 5.64 30.53
N SER A 10 -50.72 5.68 29.32
CA SER A 10 -51.35 5.21 28.09
C SER A 10 -51.01 3.75 27.84
N ILE A 11 -51.98 2.89 28.08
CA ILE A 11 -51.95 1.47 27.73
C ILE A 11 -52.13 1.38 26.21
N LEU A 12 -51.06 0.97 25.49
CA LEU A 12 -51.16 0.67 24.06
C LEU A 12 -51.43 -0.81 23.86
N LEU A 13 -52.57 -1.07 23.31
CA LEU A 13 -53.12 -2.35 22.92
C LEU A 13 -52.28 -2.92 21.74
N THR A 14 -51.49 -3.99 21.95
CA THR A 14 -50.80 -4.70 20.88
C THR A 14 -51.75 -5.57 20.10
N ALA A 15 -52.14 -5.11 18.91
CA ALA A 15 -52.79 -5.93 17.92
C ALA A 15 -51.77 -6.91 17.33
N SER A 16 -51.95 -8.20 17.57
CA SER A 16 -51.22 -9.28 16.91
C SER A 16 -51.59 -9.31 15.42
N LEU A 17 -50.77 -8.77 14.57
CA LEU A 17 -50.82 -9.03 13.13
C LEU A 17 -50.21 -10.41 12.92
N ILE A 18 -51.09 -11.41 12.63
CA ILE A 18 -50.71 -12.68 12.04
C ILE A 18 -50.25 -12.31 10.62
N ALA A 19 -48.94 -12.27 10.41
CA ALA A 19 -48.39 -12.18 9.08
C ALA A 19 -48.54 -13.54 8.40
N GLU A 20 -49.47 -13.63 7.44
CA GLU A 20 -49.45 -14.71 6.46
C GLU A 20 -48.10 -14.72 5.78
N GLU A 21 -47.36 -15.83 5.92
CA GLU A 21 -46.13 -16.06 5.15
C GLU A 21 -46.48 -16.00 3.66
N PRO A 22 -45.82 -15.15 2.87
CA PRO A 22 -46.02 -15.18 1.43
C PRO A 22 -45.57 -16.54 0.90
N ASP A 23 -46.46 -17.24 0.20
CA ASP A 23 -46.15 -18.47 -0.54
C ASP A 23 -44.95 -18.19 -1.46
N LEU A 24 -43.77 -18.63 -1.02
CA LEU A 24 -42.59 -18.61 -1.85
C LEU A 24 -42.81 -19.52 -3.05
N PRO A 25 -42.60 -19.06 -4.28
CA PRO A 25 -42.71 -19.90 -5.46
C PRO A 25 -41.84 -21.13 -5.25
N LYS A 26 -42.44 -22.30 -5.24
CA LYS A 26 -41.74 -23.59 -5.26
C LYS A 26 -40.93 -23.61 -6.56
N TYR A 27 -39.64 -23.33 -6.43
CA TYR A 27 -38.70 -23.61 -7.52
C TYR A 27 -38.77 -25.11 -7.78
N PRO A 28 -38.95 -25.54 -9.05
CA PRO A 28 -38.81 -26.94 -9.38
C PRO A 28 -37.43 -27.38 -8.89
N GLU A 29 -37.41 -28.52 -8.20
CA GLU A 29 -36.16 -29.21 -7.87
C GLU A 29 -35.55 -29.70 -9.18
N GLU A 30 -35.00 -28.78 -9.94
CA GLU A 30 -34.02 -29.15 -10.95
C GLU A 30 -32.82 -29.70 -10.17
N SER A 31 -32.77 -31.03 -10.17
CA SER A 31 -31.57 -31.75 -9.76
C SER A 31 -30.44 -31.17 -10.65
N PHE A 32 -29.66 -30.28 -10.05
CA PHE A 32 -28.36 -29.93 -10.63
C PHE A 32 -27.56 -31.23 -10.60
N ASP A 33 -27.60 -31.98 -11.69
CA ASP A 33 -26.58 -32.96 -12.00
C ASP A 33 -25.27 -32.19 -12.07
N ILE A 34 -24.61 -32.10 -10.91
CA ILE A 34 -23.24 -31.62 -10.86
C ILE A 34 -22.46 -32.75 -11.55
N GLU A 35 -22.26 -32.59 -12.86
CA GLU A 35 -21.29 -33.41 -13.56
C GLU A 35 -19.96 -33.35 -12.75
N PRO A 36 -19.45 -34.53 -12.32
CA PRO A 36 -18.19 -34.54 -11.61
C PRO A 36 -17.16 -33.81 -12.49
N PRO A 37 -16.33 -32.94 -11.92
CA PRO A 37 -15.33 -32.23 -12.70
C PRO A 37 -14.55 -33.26 -13.50
N LEU A 38 -14.59 -33.12 -14.84
CA LEU A 38 -13.82 -33.95 -15.75
C LEU A 38 -12.39 -33.98 -15.20
N LEU A 39 -12.00 -35.12 -14.65
CA LEU A 39 -10.60 -35.40 -14.39
C LEU A 39 -9.89 -35.18 -15.73
N ILE A 40 -9.25 -34.03 -15.84
CA ILE A 40 -8.31 -33.77 -16.93
C ILE A 40 -7.19 -34.77 -16.66
N GLU A 41 -7.31 -35.93 -17.30
CA GLU A 41 -6.22 -36.90 -17.36
C GLU A 41 -4.96 -36.13 -17.77
N ASP A 42 -3.94 -36.31 -16.97
CA ASP A 42 -2.61 -35.76 -17.05
C ASP A 42 -2.21 -35.34 -18.48
N ALA A 43 -2.45 -34.08 -18.83
CA ALA A 43 -1.73 -33.50 -19.91
C ALA A 43 -0.24 -33.60 -19.53
N PRO A 44 0.59 -34.23 -20.38
CA PRO A 44 2.00 -34.41 -20.08
C PRO A 44 2.54 -33.04 -19.67
N MET A 45 3.08 -32.97 -18.47
CA MET A 45 3.76 -31.79 -17.96
C MET A 45 4.73 -31.34 -19.06
N ARG A 46 4.27 -30.41 -19.87
CA ARG A 46 5.15 -29.64 -20.69
C ARG A 46 5.94 -28.80 -19.72
N SER A 47 7.02 -29.36 -19.25
CA SER A 47 8.12 -28.62 -18.65
C SER A 47 8.62 -27.65 -19.73
N THR A 48 7.85 -26.61 -19.98
CA THR A 48 8.42 -25.37 -20.46
C THR A 48 9.22 -24.84 -19.28
N ALA A 49 10.37 -25.45 -19.06
CA ALA A 49 11.51 -24.71 -18.59
C ALA A 49 11.73 -23.63 -19.65
N LYS A 50 10.91 -22.57 -19.61
CA LYS A 50 11.38 -21.28 -20.01
C LYS A 50 12.56 -21.06 -19.08
N SER A 51 13.74 -21.38 -19.61
CA SER A 51 14.96 -20.76 -19.18
C SER A 51 14.63 -19.29 -19.06
N SER A 52 14.37 -18.90 -17.82
CA SER A 52 14.25 -17.50 -17.49
C SER A 52 15.53 -16.88 -18.02
N PRO A 53 15.46 -15.91 -18.95
CA PRO A 53 16.65 -15.21 -19.34
C PRO A 53 17.20 -14.64 -18.04
N ASP A 54 18.42 -15.03 -17.72
CA ASP A 54 19.30 -14.48 -16.73
C ASP A 54 18.59 -13.54 -15.76
N VAL A 55 18.07 -14.09 -14.65
CA VAL A 55 17.62 -13.25 -13.54
C VAL A 55 18.91 -12.64 -13.02
N ALA A 56 19.28 -11.51 -13.61
CA ALA A 56 20.26 -10.63 -13.03
C ALA A 56 19.99 -10.55 -11.52
N PRO A 57 21.01 -10.65 -10.67
CA PRO A 57 20.83 -10.71 -9.24
C PRO A 57 19.91 -9.59 -8.78
N PRO A 58 19.00 -9.84 -7.82
CA PRO A 58 17.91 -8.91 -7.46
C PRO A 58 18.38 -7.58 -6.89
N ASN A 59 19.67 -7.30 -6.92
CA ASN A 59 20.33 -6.20 -6.22
C ASN A 59 20.81 -5.04 -7.10
N GLU A 60 20.56 -5.08 -8.39
CA GLU A 60 20.83 -3.88 -9.17
C GLU A 60 19.63 -2.95 -9.08
N LEU A 61 19.77 -1.91 -8.25
CA LEU A 61 18.91 -0.74 -8.21
C LEU A 61 18.98 -0.01 -9.56
N ASN A 62 18.37 -0.61 -10.58
CA ASN A 62 18.32 0.02 -11.90
C ASN A 62 17.32 1.18 -11.86
N PRO A 63 17.78 2.43 -11.92
CA PRO A 63 16.91 3.61 -11.79
C PRO A 63 15.89 3.70 -12.91
N GLU A 64 16.15 3.13 -14.10
CA GLU A 64 15.21 3.13 -15.21
C GLU A 64 13.99 2.23 -14.89
N ARG A 65 14.24 1.06 -14.33
CA ARG A 65 13.15 0.15 -13.89
C ARG A 65 12.32 0.78 -12.78
N ILE A 66 12.99 1.44 -11.81
CA ILE A 66 12.30 2.13 -10.72
C ILE A 66 11.50 3.31 -11.26
N SER A 67 12.02 4.08 -12.21
CA SER A 67 11.29 5.21 -12.80
C SER A 67 10.03 4.76 -13.55
N LEU A 68 10.09 3.67 -14.33
CA LEU A 68 8.92 3.06 -14.98
C LEU A 68 7.90 2.56 -13.95
N ALA A 69 8.36 1.93 -12.87
CA ALA A 69 7.50 1.48 -11.79
C ALA A 69 6.84 2.66 -11.07
N LEU A 70 7.56 3.76 -10.88
CA LEU A 70 7.06 5.00 -10.29
C LEU A 70 5.96 5.63 -11.15
N GLU A 71 6.17 5.74 -12.47
CA GLU A 71 5.13 6.24 -13.38
C GLU A 71 3.86 5.40 -13.32
N LYS A 72 3.99 4.07 -13.35
CA LYS A 72 2.86 3.16 -13.20
C LYS A 72 2.15 3.35 -11.86
N ALA A 73 2.91 3.52 -10.78
CA ALA A 73 2.37 3.75 -9.45
C ALA A 73 1.64 5.10 -9.37
N ARG A 74 2.16 6.17 -9.96
CA ARG A 74 1.50 7.49 -10.05
C ARG A 74 0.17 7.41 -10.79
N ARG A 75 0.12 6.73 -11.94
CA ARG A 75 -1.14 6.50 -12.67
C ARG A 75 -2.13 5.69 -11.83
N SER A 76 -1.66 4.66 -11.13
CA SER A 76 -2.48 3.84 -10.22
C SER A 76 -3.01 4.65 -9.04
N ALA A 77 -2.20 5.53 -8.44
CA ALA A 77 -2.63 6.40 -7.35
C ALA A 77 -3.70 7.41 -7.80
N ALA A 78 -3.49 8.07 -8.95
CA ALA A 78 -4.47 9.00 -9.53
C ALA A 78 -5.79 8.29 -9.89
N SER A 79 -5.73 7.06 -10.41
CA SER A 79 -6.93 6.23 -10.64
C SER A 79 -7.59 5.84 -9.32
N GLY A 80 -6.80 5.45 -8.32
CA GLY A 80 -7.28 5.08 -6.99
C GLY A 80 -8.05 6.22 -6.32
N GLU A 81 -7.55 7.44 -6.42
CA GLU A 81 -8.24 8.61 -5.87
C GLU A 81 -9.60 8.85 -6.52
N ARG A 82 -9.68 8.71 -7.85
CA ARG A 82 -10.96 8.82 -8.59
C ARG A 82 -11.95 7.73 -8.17
N LEU A 83 -11.48 6.47 -8.07
CA LEU A 83 -12.30 5.34 -7.65
C LEU A 83 -12.78 5.48 -6.20
N PHE A 84 -11.94 6.00 -5.32
CA PHE A 84 -12.33 6.30 -3.94
C PHE A 84 -13.41 7.38 -3.88
N ARG A 85 -13.27 8.50 -4.61
CA ARG A 85 -14.29 9.55 -4.69
C ARG A 85 -15.63 9.02 -5.25
N GLY A 86 -15.56 8.04 -6.16
CA GLY A 86 -16.74 7.34 -6.68
C GLY A 86 -17.29 6.25 -5.75
N GLY A 87 -16.70 6.03 -4.57
CA GLY A 87 -17.14 5.01 -3.62
C GLY A 87 -16.84 3.56 -4.05
N ILE A 88 -16.02 3.35 -5.09
CA ILE A 88 -15.74 2.02 -5.67
C ILE A 88 -14.68 1.27 -4.87
N ILE A 89 -13.68 1.97 -4.34
CA ILE A 89 -12.63 1.37 -3.51
C ILE A 89 -12.61 1.98 -2.11
N ALA A 90 -12.07 1.23 -1.15
CA ALA A 90 -11.89 1.70 0.21
C ALA A 90 -10.80 2.79 0.28
N LYS A 91 -10.96 3.74 1.23
CA LYS A 91 -9.96 4.79 1.48
C LYS A 91 -8.57 4.23 1.73
N VAL A 92 -8.46 3.12 2.45
CA VAL A 92 -7.20 2.41 2.73
C VAL A 92 -6.46 2.03 1.47
N GLU A 93 -7.19 1.56 0.47
CA GLU A 93 -6.58 1.13 -0.79
C GLU A 93 -6.04 2.32 -1.57
N ALA A 94 -6.77 3.44 -1.61
CA ALA A 94 -6.29 4.68 -2.21
C ALA A 94 -5.03 5.19 -1.49
N GLU A 95 -5.04 5.23 -0.15
CA GLU A 95 -3.88 5.63 0.68
C GLU A 95 -2.66 4.73 0.44
N ASN A 96 -2.85 3.42 0.34
CA ASN A 96 -1.75 2.48 0.06
C ASN A 96 -1.13 2.71 -1.32
N ARG A 97 -1.93 3.08 -2.33
CA ARG A 97 -1.41 3.43 -3.66
C ARG A 97 -0.55 4.70 -3.62
N VAL A 98 -0.96 5.71 -2.85
CA VAL A 98 -0.17 6.93 -2.63
C VAL A 98 1.13 6.61 -1.89
N LEU A 99 1.08 5.82 -0.83
CA LEU A 99 2.27 5.42 -0.07
C LEU A 99 3.28 4.65 -0.94
N LYS A 100 2.79 3.82 -1.88
CA LYS A 100 3.65 3.15 -2.86
C LYS A 100 4.42 4.13 -3.74
N VAL A 101 3.81 5.24 -4.15
CA VAL A 101 4.49 6.30 -4.92
C VAL A 101 5.63 6.90 -4.09
N VAL A 102 5.37 7.26 -2.84
CA VAL A 102 6.40 7.86 -1.95
C VAL A 102 7.58 6.91 -1.73
N ARG A 103 7.32 5.61 -1.56
CA ARG A 103 8.37 4.59 -1.44
C ARG A 103 9.24 4.51 -2.70
N LEU A 104 8.62 4.44 -3.87
CA LEU A 104 9.35 4.39 -5.13
C LEU A 104 10.12 5.67 -5.43
N GLU A 105 9.63 6.84 -4.99
CA GLU A 105 10.39 8.10 -5.06
C GLU A 105 11.67 8.04 -4.21
N SER A 106 11.58 7.51 -3.00
CA SER A 106 12.74 7.30 -2.12
C SER A 106 13.71 6.27 -2.70
N ASP A 107 13.21 5.15 -3.23
CA ASP A 107 14.04 4.10 -3.83
C ASP A 107 14.77 4.62 -5.09
N LEU A 108 14.12 5.47 -5.90
CA LEU A 108 14.73 6.11 -7.07
C LEU A 108 15.83 7.10 -6.67
N ALA A 109 15.60 7.90 -5.63
CA ALA A 109 16.59 8.83 -5.12
C ALA A 109 17.80 8.08 -4.56
N ALA A 110 17.62 6.99 -3.84
CA ALA A 110 18.69 6.14 -3.36
C ALA A 110 19.51 5.49 -4.50
N ALA A 111 18.82 5.02 -5.56
CA ALA A 111 19.50 4.47 -6.74
C ALA A 111 20.34 5.52 -7.48
N ARG A 112 19.83 6.74 -7.61
CA ARG A 112 20.56 7.85 -8.21
C ARG A 112 21.79 8.27 -7.38
N LEU A 113 21.65 8.27 -6.06
CA LEU A 113 22.75 8.53 -5.14
C LEU A 113 23.86 7.49 -5.32
N GLU A 114 23.53 6.22 -5.42
CA GLU A 114 24.51 5.16 -5.61
C GLU A 114 25.28 5.32 -6.92
N ILE A 115 24.59 5.66 -8.01
CA ILE A 115 25.25 5.97 -9.30
C ILE A 115 26.14 7.19 -9.19
N ALA A 116 25.68 8.25 -8.51
CA ALA A 116 26.49 9.46 -8.33
C ALA A 116 27.76 9.16 -7.52
N ARG A 117 27.70 8.32 -6.48
CA ARG A 117 28.85 7.85 -5.72
C ARG A 117 29.84 7.09 -6.59
N GLN A 118 29.37 6.13 -7.37
CA GLN A 118 30.20 5.34 -8.28
C GLN A 118 30.85 6.25 -9.33
N THR A 119 30.10 7.22 -9.86
CA THR A 119 30.63 8.18 -10.84
C THR A 119 31.70 9.09 -10.22
N ALA A 120 31.49 9.61 -9.02
CA ALA A 120 32.47 10.46 -8.34
C ALA A 120 33.77 9.70 -8.08
N VAL A 121 33.70 8.48 -7.55
CA VAL A 121 34.90 7.64 -7.32
C VAL A 121 35.60 7.31 -8.63
N ALA A 122 34.90 7.01 -9.71
CA ALA A 122 35.51 6.75 -11.02
C ALA A 122 36.18 7.97 -11.58
N GLN A 123 35.60 9.17 -11.45
CA GLN A 123 36.20 10.42 -11.93
C GLN A 123 37.43 10.82 -11.08
N GLU A 124 37.41 10.62 -9.77
CA GLU A 124 38.58 10.82 -8.91
C GLU A 124 39.74 9.91 -9.32
N GLY A 125 39.50 8.65 -9.62
CA GLY A 125 40.51 7.72 -10.14
C GLY A 125 41.11 8.19 -11.47
N ARG A 126 40.28 8.68 -12.38
CA ARG A 126 40.72 9.22 -13.68
C ARG A 126 41.51 10.53 -13.54
N LEU A 127 41.12 11.37 -12.58
CA LEU A 127 41.85 12.58 -12.26
C LEU A 127 43.25 12.24 -11.73
N ALA A 128 43.36 11.27 -10.83
CA ALA A 128 44.63 10.79 -10.31
C ALA A 128 45.52 10.18 -11.40
N ALA A 129 44.94 9.58 -12.43
CA ALA A 129 45.66 9.11 -13.62
C ALA A 129 46.00 10.21 -14.62
N GLY A 130 45.56 11.45 -14.42
CA GLY A 130 45.79 12.58 -15.33
C GLY A 130 44.96 12.51 -16.63
N GLU A 131 43.88 11.71 -16.65
CA GLU A 131 43.03 11.48 -17.83
C GLU A 131 41.96 12.55 -18.03
N ILE A 132 41.59 13.27 -16.97
CA ILE A 132 40.53 14.27 -16.99
C ILE A 132 40.98 15.58 -16.33
N LEU A 133 40.21 16.63 -16.58
CA LEU A 133 40.42 17.94 -15.95
C LEU A 133 39.86 17.97 -14.52
N PRO A 134 40.45 18.75 -13.60
CA PRO A 134 39.89 18.93 -12.26
C PRO A 134 38.46 19.40 -12.24
N SER A 135 38.02 20.20 -13.21
CA SER A 135 36.63 20.67 -13.33
C SER A 135 35.62 19.56 -13.58
N GLU A 136 36.02 18.46 -14.24
CA GLU A 136 35.15 17.32 -14.45
C GLU A 136 34.92 16.51 -13.15
N ALA A 137 35.97 16.34 -12.35
CA ALA A 137 35.88 15.71 -11.04
C ALA A 137 35.06 16.59 -10.06
N GLU A 138 35.23 17.91 -10.09
CA GLU A 138 34.43 18.85 -9.30
C GLU A 138 32.94 18.79 -9.68
N ALA A 139 32.64 18.66 -10.99
CA ALA A 139 31.25 18.47 -11.45
C ALA A 139 30.65 17.18 -10.93
N ALA A 140 31.39 16.08 -10.93
CA ALA A 140 30.91 14.79 -10.39
C ALA A 140 30.68 14.88 -8.87
N ASN A 141 31.54 15.53 -8.12
CA ASN A 141 31.39 15.74 -6.69
C ASN A 141 30.20 16.66 -6.37
N SER A 142 29.99 17.71 -7.16
CA SER A 142 28.80 18.56 -6.99
C SER A 142 27.48 17.80 -7.27
N ALA A 143 27.47 16.92 -8.27
CA ALA A 143 26.35 16.05 -8.56
C ALA A 143 26.10 15.02 -7.44
N LEU A 144 27.15 14.49 -6.81
CA LEU A 144 27.04 13.62 -5.64
C LEU A 144 26.38 14.35 -4.47
N VAL A 145 26.84 15.55 -4.12
CA VAL A 145 26.24 16.35 -3.04
C VAL A 145 24.77 16.66 -3.30
N ALA A 146 24.41 16.96 -4.55
CA ALA A 146 23.00 17.17 -4.92
C ALA A 146 22.18 15.89 -4.76
N ALA A 147 22.70 14.73 -5.20
CA ALA A 147 22.03 13.45 -5.06
C ALA A 147 21.88 13.01 -3.59
N GLU A 148 22.86 13.33 -2.73
CA GLU A 148 22.77 13.08 -1.27
C GLU A 148 21.62 13.87 -0.65
N LYS A 149 21.52 15.14 -0.96
CA LYS A 149 20.45 16.02 -0.48
C LYS A 149 19.06 15.53 -0.96
N ASP A 150 18.97 15.12 -2.22
CA ASP A 150 17.72 14.60 -2.77
C ASP A 150 17.31 13.26 -2.10
N ALA A 151 18.27 12.37 -1.86
CA ALA A 151 18.03 11.10 -1.19
C ALA A 151 17.60 11.30 0.27
N GLU A 152 18.23 12.22 0.99
CA GLU A 152 17.85 12.58 2.35
C GLU A 152 16.42 13.13 2.40
N ALA A 153 16.10 14.09 1.53
CA ALA A 153 14.76 14.68 1.46
C ALA A 153 13.68 13.64 1.12
N ALA A 154 13.98 12.75 0.16
CA ALA A 154 13.06 11.67 -0.23
C ALA A 154 12.91 10.62 0.90
N GLY A 155 13.98 10.31 1.61
CA GLY A 155 13.98 9.45 2.79
C GLY A 155 13.10 10.01 3.90
N ALA A 156 13.31 11.26 4.29
CA ALA A 156 12.52 11.95 5.29
C ALA A 156 11.02 12.03 4.91
N LYS A 157 10.72 12.27 3.63
CA LYS A 157 9.34 12.24 3.11
C LYS A 157 8.70 10.85 3.27
N ARG A 158 9.44 9.78 2.97
CA ARG A 158 8.99 8.40 3.13
C ARG A 158 8.70 8.07 4.59
N GLU A 159 9.61 8.39 5.50
CA GLU A 159 9.46 8.12 6.94
C GLU A 159 8.22 8.81 7.52
N ARG A 160 8.00 10.09 7.17
CA ARG A 160 6.80 10.82 7.57
C ARG A 160 5.54 10.17 7.02
N ALA A 161 5.52 9.83 5.74
CA ALA A 161 4.36 9.20 5.12
C ALA A 161 4.05 7.81 5.70
N GLU A 162 5.07 7.03 6.04
CA GLU A 162 4.91 5.73 6.71
C GLU A 162 4.38 5.87 8.14
N LEU A 163 4.87 6.86 8.89
CA LEU A 163 4.37 7.16 10.23
C LEU A 163 2.91 7.62 10.18
N ASP A 164 2.57 8.55 9.28
CA ASP A 164 1.19 9.03 9.12
C ASP A 164 0.23 7.87 8.74
N ALA A 165 0.63 7.01 7.82
CA ALA A 165 -0.16 5.84 7.45
C ALA A 165 -0.33 4.85 8.61
N ALA A 166 0.71 4.67 9.43
CA ALA A 166 0.64 3.81 10.63
C ALA A 166 -0.30 4.40 11.69
N LEU A 167 -0.25 5.72 11.93
CA LEU A 167 -1.15 6.42 12.85
C LEU A 167 -2.61 6.36 12.40
N VAL A 168 -2.87 6.55 11.10
CA VAL A 168 -4.22 6.42 10.52
C VAL A 168 -4.73 4.99 10.70
N ASN A 169 -3.88 3.98 10.45
CA ASN A 169 -4.25 2.58 10.65
C ASN A 169 -4.55 2.28 12.12
N LEU A 170 -3.73 2.75 13.06
CA LEU A 170 -3.97 2.56 14.50
C LEU A 170 -5.33 3.14 14.92
N LYS A 171 -5.63 4.39 14.52
CA LYS A 171 -6.94 5.01 14.79
C LYS A 171 -8.09 4.19 14.23
N ARG A 172 -7.92 3.61 13.04
CA ARG A 172 -8.92 2.75 12.41
C ARG A 172 -9.14 1.47 13.21
N GLN A 173 -8.07 0.79 13.62
CA GLN A 173 -8.18 -0.43 14.42
C GLN A 173 -8.82 -0.16 15.79
N GLN A 174 -8.48 0.95 16.44
CA GLN A 174 -9.13 1.37 17.69
C GLN A 174 -10.63 1.60 17.50
N LYS A 175 -11.03 2.26 16.39
CA LYS A 175 -12.45 2.48 16.07
C LYS A 175 -13.19 1.17 15.83
N LEU A 176 -12.58 0.23 15.08
CA LEU A 176 -13.17 -1.10 14.84
C LEU A 176 -13.33 -1.87 16.16
N LEU A 177 -12.34 -1.80 17.06
CA LEU A 177 -12.43 -2.42 18.37
C LEU A 177 -13.56 -1.82 19.21
N ALA A 178 -13.70 -0.49 19.20
CA ALA A 178 -14.79 0.20 19.93
C ALA A 178 -16.18 -0.16 19.39
N LEU A 179 -16.29 -0.46 18.08
CA LEU A 179 -17.51 -0.94 17.45
C LEU A 179 -17.76 -2.45 17.63
N GLY A 180 -16.88 -3.16 18.35
CA GLY A 180 -16.99 -4.61 18.58
C GLY A 180 -16.60 -5.50 17.39
N SER A 181 -16.18 -4.92 16.26
CA SER A 181 -15.77 -5.64 15.05
C SER A 181 -14.26 -5.84 14.92
N GLY A 182 -13.45 -5.17 15.77
CA GLY A 182 -11.99 -5.24 15.78
C GLY A 182 -11.44 -6.23 16.81
N ARG A 183 -10.17 -6.61 16.64
CA ARG A 183 -9.44 -7.49 17.57
C ARG A 183 -8.39 -6.70 18.34
N LYS A 184 -8.27 -6.95 19.65
CA LYS A 184 -7.24 -6.33 20.50
C LYS A 184 -5.82 -6.55 19.96
N SER A 185 -5.54 -7.74 19.41
CA SER A 185 -4.24 -8.06 18.80
C SER A 185 -3.89 -7.20 17.59
N GLU A 186 -4.88 -6.74 16.81
CA GLU A 186 -4.65 -5.85 15.67
C GLU A 186 -4.33 -4.43 16.12
N VAL A 187 -4.99 -3.96 17.18
CA VAL A 187 -4.66 -2.67 17.82
C VAL A 187 -3.24 -2.69 18.39
N SER A 188 -2.86 -3.77 19.10
CA SER A 188 -1.49 -3.93 19.61
C SER A 188 -0.46 -3.90 18.49
N ARG A 189 -0.63 -4.70 17.43
CA ARG A 189 0.29 -4.71 16.28
C ARG A 189 0.40 -3.35 15.60
N ALA A 190 -0.72 -2.62 15.50
CA ALA A 190 -0.71 -1.29 14.91
C ALA A 190 0.02 -0.28 15.81
N ALA A 191 -0.14 -0.38 17.14
CA ALA A 191 0.59 0.44 18.11
C ALA A 191 2.10 0.14 18.09
N ASP A 192 2.48 -1.14 18.07
CA ASP A 192 3.88 -1.57 18.00
C ASP A 192 4.56 -1.02 16.73
N LYS A 193 3.85 -1.04 15.61
CA LYS A 193 4.36 -0.46 14.36
C LYS A 193 4.59 1.05 14.45
N VAL A 194 3.68 1.79 15.08
CA VAL A 194 3.85 3.24 15.31
C VAL A 194 5.07 3.49 16.19
N ASN A 195 5.20 2.76 17.32
CA ASN A 195 6.33 2.88 18.23
C ASN A 195 7.66 2.59 17.52
N ALA A 196 7.73 1.54 16.71
CA ALA A 196 8.93 1.20 15.95
C ALA A 196 9.34 2.29 14.95
N LEU A 197 8.36 2.94 14.29
CA LEU A 197 8.62 4.04 13.36
C LEU A 197 9.04 5.33 14.11
N GLN A 198 8.50 5.59 15.30
CA GLN A 198 8.88 6.74 16.13
C GLN A 198 10.28 6.60 16.74
N GLN A 199 10.72 5.39 17.05
CA GLN A 199 12.06 5.14 17.58
C GLN A 199 13.16 5.23 16.51
N LYS A 200 12.80 5.10 15.24
CA LYS A 200 13.72 5.17 14.12
C LYS A 200 14.03 6.61 13.69
N ASN A 201 13.13 7.54 14.01
CA ASN A 201 13.25 8.98 13.73
C ASN A 201 13.83 9.74 14.92
#